data_074e96cc5006ec47e92119da6efcb401
#
_entry.id   074e96cc5006ec47e92119da6efcb401
#
_cell.length_a   1.000
_cell.length_b   1.000
_cell.length_c   1.000
_cell.angle_alpha   90.00
_cell.angle_beta   90.00
_cell.angle_gamma   90.00
#
_symmetry.space_group_name_H-M   'P 1'
#
loop_
_entity.id
_entity.type
_entity.pdbx_description
1 polymer ?
#
loop_
_entity_poly.entity_id
_entity_poly.type
_entity_poly.pdbx_seq_one_letter_code
_entity_poly.pdbx_strand_id
1 'polypeptide(L)'
;GGAGLIAAIKAKQAGANVVVLEKLPLIGGNTLISGAEYAAPMNWLQEKENIKDSIDLFKKDVEKAGGDKELIDVLANNALDGAKWLRDDIKVEWTDELMFFGGHSVKRSLIPKGQSGKELINKLHAKAEELGIEILTETNAFELITKDNEVTGVKAKIKTGELIVNAKSVVLTTGGFGANKKMLYDNDKEIDDKILSTNSAGSTGDGI
;
A
#
# COMPACT_ATOMS: atom_id res chain seq x y z
N GLY A 1 -0.22 -5.71 -3.49
CA GLY A 1 0.16 -5.15 -2.20
C GLY A 1 -1.02 -4.58 -1.41
N GLY A 2 -0.73 -3.99 -0.23
CA GLY A 2 -1.77 -3.43 0.65
C GLY A 2 -2.67 -2.41 -0.03
N ALA A 3 -2.10 -1.47 -0.78
CA ALA A 3 -2.87 -0.44 -1.48
C ALA A 3 -3.89 -1.03 -2.47
N GLY A 4 -3.50 -2.05 -3.24
CA GLY A 4 -4.39 -2.71 -4.19
C GLY A 4 -5.53 -3.45 -3.51
N LEU A 5 -5.24 -4.18 -2.43
CA LEU A 5 -6.28 -4.86 -1.65
C LEU A 5 -7.28 -3.88 -1.04
N ILE A 6 -6.78 -2.77 -0.45
CA ILE A 6 -7.65 -1.72 0.12
C ILE A 6 -8.51 -1.08 -0.96
N ALA A 7 -7.93 -0.70 -2.10
CA ALA A 7 -8.67 -0.12 -3.22
C ALA A 7 -9.75 -1.08 -3.74
N ALA A 8 -9.41 -2.36 -3.91
CA ALA A 8 -10.34 -3.39 -4.37
C ALA A 8 -11.51 -3.59 -3.41
N ILE A 9 -11.24 -3.70 -2.09
CA ILE A 9 -12.26 -3.83 -1.05
C ILE A 9 -13.20 -2.61 -1.08
N LYS A 10 -12.64 -1.39 -1.09
CA LYS A 10 -13.45 -0.17 -1.11
C LYS A 10 -14.31 -0.05 -2.37
N ALA A 11 -13.75 -0.35 -3.55
CA ALA A 11 -14.49 -0.35 -4.81
C ALA A 11 -15.63 -1.39 -4.79
N LYS A 12 -15.35 -2.60 -4.28
CA LYS A 12 -16.37 -3.66 -4.16
C LYS A 12 -17.49 -3.28 -3.20
N GLN A 13 -17.15 -2.70 -2.05
CA GLN A 13 -18.12 -2.19 -1.09
C GLN A 13 -18.99 -1.06 -1.67
N ALA A 14 -18.45 -0.29 -2.61
CA ALA A 14 -19.20 0.73 -3.36
C ALA A 14 -20.03 0.15 -4.53
N GLY A 15 -20.08 -1.18 -4.68
CA GLY A 15 -20.90 -1.86 -5.70
C GLY A 15 -20.20 -2.10 -7.03
N ALA A 16 -18.91 -1.85 -7.17
CA ALA A 16 -18.17 -2.14 -8.40
C ALA A 16 -17.87 -3.64 -8.55
N ASN A 17 -17.79 -4.10 -9.81
CA ASN A 17 -17.15 -5.36 -10.12
C ASN A 17 -15.64 -5.14 -10.19
N VAL A 18 -14.89 -5.95 -9.44
CA VAL A 18 -13.46 -5.74 -9.24
C VAL A 18 -12.70 -7.03 -9.51
N VAL A 19 -11.58 -6.92 -10.21
CA VAL A 19 -10.54 -7.93 -10.32
C VAL A 19 -9.20 -7.31 -9.94
N VAL A 20 -8.37 -8.06 -9.23
CA VAL A 20 -7.01 -7.66 -8.87
C VAL A 20 -6.02 -8.48 -9.69
N LEU A 21 -5.06 -7.81 -10.33
CA LEU A 21 -3.96 -8.46 -11.04
C LEU A 21 -2.69 -8.34 -10.19
N GLU A 22 -2.09 -9.47 -9.85
CA GLU A 22 -0.83 -9.55 -9.12
C GLU A 22 0.21 -10.31 -9.95
N LYS A 23 1.35 -9.70 -10.24
CA LYS A 23 2.35 -10.33 -11.11
C LYS A 23 3.11 -11.47 -10.45
N LEU A 24 3.23 -11.46 -9.13
CA LEU A 24 3.90 -12.51 -8.36
C LEU A 24 2.92 -13.65 -7.99
N PRO A 25 3.43 -14.84 -7.66
CA PRO A 25 2.59 -15.94 -7.18
C PRO A 25 2.01 -15.69 -5.78
N LEU A 26 2.59 -14.75 -5.02
CA LEU A 26 2.14 -14.38 -3.68
C LEU A 26 1.67 -12.92 -3.66
N ILE A 27 0.51 -12.70 -3.06
CA ILE A 27 -0.03 -11.36 -2.83
C ILE A 27 0.70 -10.65 -1.68
N GLY A 28 0.65 -9.31 -1.69
CA GLY A 28 1.07 -8.50 -0.55
C GLY A 28 2.24 -7.57 -0.82
N GLY A 29 3.13 -7.90 -1.75
CA GLY A 29 4.27 -7.05 -2.13
C GLY A 29 5.10 -6.62 -0.93
N ASN A 30 5.60 -5.38 -0.92
CA ASN A 30 6.39 -4.85 0.18
C ASN A 30 5.59 -4.70 1.48
N THR A 31 4.28 -4.56 1.43
CA THR A 31 3.45 -4.52 2.64
C THR A 31 3.59 -5.82 3.44
N LEU A 32 3.59 -6.98 2.77
CA LEU A 32 3.71 -8.29 3.41
C LEU A 32 5.02 -8.45 4.20
N ILE A 33 6.13 -7.97 3.65
CA ILE A 33 7.48 -8.15 4.19
C ILE A 33 7.94 -7.01 5.09
N SER A 34 7.12 -5.97 5.29
CA SER A 34 7.37 -4.86 6.20
C SER A 34 6.93 -5.20 7.63
N GLY A 35 7.30 -4.35 8.61
CA GLY A 35 6.73 -4.38 9.96
C GLY A 35 5.27 -3.92 10.00
N ALA A 36 4.81 -3.20 8.96
CA ALA A 36 3.49 -2.62 8.79
C ALA A 36 3.03 -1.72 9.95
N GLU A 37 3.96 -1.09 10.62
CA GLU A 37 3.65 -0.05 11.58
C GLU A 37 2.88 1.08 10.87
N TYR A 38 1.83 1.56 11.51
CA TYR A 38 0.90 2.51 10.91
C TYR A 38 0.85 3.80 11.74
N ALA A 39 1.39 4.88 11.18
CA ALA A 39 1.38 6.18 11.83
C ALA A 39 0.01 6.85 11.69
N ALA A 40 -0.66 7.08 12.83
CA ALA A 40 -1.93 7.80 12.88
C ALA A 40 -1.92 8.79 14.04
N PRO A 41 -2.08 10.09 13.80
CA PRO A 41 -2.19 11.08 14.86
C PRO A 41 -3.52 10.92 15.62
N MET A 42 -3.52 11.21 16.91
CA MET A 42 -4.71 11.15 17.78
C MET A 42 -5.36 9.77 17.87
N ASN A 43 -4.57 8.69 17.72
CA ASN A 43 -5.09 7.34 17.83
C ASN A 43 -5.43 6.96 19.29
N TRP A 44 -6.16 5.86 19.46
CA TRP A 44 -6.67 5.39 20.75
C TRP A 44 -5.60 5.03 21.78
N LEU A 45 -4.38 4.66 21.35
CA LEU A 45 -3.28 4.41 22.26
C LEU A 45 -2.62 5.72 22.74
N GLN A 46 -2.55 6.73 21.85
CA GLN A 46 -2.11 8.06 22.27
C GLN A 46 -3.06 8.67 23.31
N GLU A 47 -4.37 8.48 23.13
CA GLU A 47 -5.35 8.89 24.14
C GLU A 47 -5.12 8.18 25.48
N LYS A 48 -4.93 6.85 25.46
CA LYS A 48 -4.62 6.02 26.66
C LYS A 48 -3.35 6.46 27.37
N GLU A 49 -2.30 6.83 26.60
CA GLU A 49 -0.99 7.24 27.14
C GLU A 49 -0.90 8.76 27.40
N ASN A 50 -1.99 9.52 27.23
CA ASN A 50 -2.00 10.99 27.35
C ASN A 50 -0.98 11.70 26.44
N ILE A 51 -0.66 11.13 25.29
CA ILE A 51 0.21 11.73 24.28
C ILE A 51 -0.59 12.77 23.49
N LYS A 52 -0.13 14.03 23.52
CA LYS A 52 -0.73 15.11 22.73
C LYS A 52 -0.18 15.08 21.31
N ASP A 53 -1.07 14.93 20.35
CA ASP A 53 -0.74 14.92 18.93
C ASP A 53 -1.82 15.68 18.13
N SER A 54 -1.51 16.00 16.89
CA SER A 54 -2.47 16.65 15.96
C SER A 54 -2.14 16.32 14.50
N ILE A 55 -3.12 16.53 13.64
CA ILE A 55 -2.94 16.45 12.18
C ILE A 55 -1.82 17.40 11.72
N ASP A 56 -1.82 18.65 12.23
CA ASP A 56 -0.80 19.63 11.85
C ASP A 56 0.61 19.26 12.30
N LEU A 57 0.75 18.64 13.49
CA LEU A 57 2.05 18.15 13.95
C LEU A 57 2.52 16.99 13.08
N PHE A 58 1.61 16.08 12.70
CA PHE A 58 1.94 14.98 11.80
C PHE A 58 2.34 15.47 10.40
N LYS A 59 1.61 16.44 9.82
CA LYS A 59 1.99 17.08 8.55
C LYS A 59 3.40 17.66 8.60
N LYS A 60 3.71 18.44 9.65
CA LYS A 60 5.06 19.00 9.83
C LYS A 60 6.16 17.95 9.93
N ASP A 61 5.88 16.84 10.59
CA ASP A 61 6.85 15.74 10.69
C ASP A 61 7.09 15.07 9.33
N VAL A 62 6.05 14.85 8.53
CA VAL A 62 6.16 14.27 7.18
C VAL A 62 6.85 15.25 6.22
N GLU A 63 6.51 16.54 6.26
CA GLU A 63 7.13 17.59 5.44
C GLU A 63 8.66 17.67 5.64
N LYS A 64 9.15 17.44 6.86
CA LYS A 64 10.60 17.39 7.13
C LYS A 64 11.32 16.27 6.38
N ALA A 65 10.63 15.15 6.14
CA ALA A 65 11.16 14.04 5.35
C ALA A 65 11.04 14.28 3.84
N GLY A 66 10.30 15.30 3.43
CA GLY A 66 10.00 15.64 2.04
C GLY A 66 8.67 15.07 1.56
N GLY A 67 8.32 15.40 0.33
CA GLY A 67 7.12 14.91 -0.33
C GLY A 67 6.22 16.03 -0.85
N ASP A 68 5.23 15.64 -1.61
CA ASP A 68 4.22 16.55 -2.15
C ASP A 68 3.23 16.97 -1.06
N LYS A 69 2.98 18.28 -0.93
CA LYS A 69 2.13 18.84 0.14
C LYS A 69 0.67 18.38 0.05
N GLU A 70 0.13 18.25 -1.15
CA GLU A 70 -1.26 17.82 -1.33
C GLU A 70 -1.41 16.35 -0.90
N LEU A 71 -0.42 15.50 -1.22
CA LEU A 71 -0.38 14.11 -0.78
C LEU A 71 -0.19 13.99 0.74
N ILE A 72 0.64 14.84 1.34
CA ILE A 72 0.81 14.91 2.80
C ILE A 72 -0.50 15.30 3.47
N ASP A 73 -1.23 16.25 2.91
CA ASP A 73 -2.54 16.66 3.42
C ASP A 73 -3.55 15.51 3.37
N VAL A 74 -3.62 14.80 2.26
CA VAL A 74 -4.49 13.61 2.12
C VAL A 74 -4.12 12.54 3.14
N LEU A 75 -2.82 12.21 3.25
CA LEU A 75 -2.33 11.22 4.21
C LEU A 75 -2.71 11.59 5.65
N ALA A 76 -2.33 12.78 6.09
CA ALA A 76 -2.46 13.16 7.50
C ALA A 76 -3.93 13.32 7.93
N ASN A 77 -4.79 13.85 7.05
CA ASN A 77 -6.20 14.01 7.34
C ASN A 77 -6.96 12.67 7.40
N ASN A 78 -6.49 11.63 6.70
CA ASN A 78 -7.20 10.35 6.61
C ASN A 78 -6.52 9.22 7.42
N ALA A 79 -5.34 9.45 8.00
CA ALA A 79 -4.57 8.39 8.67
C ALA A 79 -5.32 7.76 9.85
N LEU A 80 -5.98 8.56 10.70
CA LEU A 80 -6.75 8.03 11.83
C LEU A 80 -7.97 7.21 11.40
N ASP A 81 -8.71 7.69 10.40
CA ASP A 81 -9.89 6.99 9.89
C ASP A 81 -9.47 5.69 9.18
N GLY A 82 -8.35 5.70 8.47
CA GLY A 82 -7.73 4.50 7.91
C GLY A 82 -7.36 3.48 8.99
N ALA A 83 -6.74 3.92 10.10
CA ALA A 83 -6.40 3.05 11.23
C ALA A 83 -7.64 2.44 11.89
N LYS A 84 -8.68 3.25 12.11
CA LYS A 84 -9.98 2.78 12.65
C LYS A 84 -10.62 1.76 11.72
N TRP A 85 -10.67 2.03 10.42
CA TRP A 85 -11.22 1.10 9.44
C TRP A 85 -10.45 -0.23 9.41
N LEU A 86 -9.12 -0.20 9.46
CA LEU A 86 -8.30 -1.40 9.55
C LEU A 86 -8.61 -2.20 10.83
N ARG A 87 -8.82 -1.53 11.98
CA ARG A 87 -9.18 -2.17 13.24
C ARG A 87 -10.61 -2.71 13.23
N ASP A 88 -11.58 -1.87 12.82
CA ASP A 88 -13.00 -2.12 13.07
C ASP A 88 -13.67 -2.95 11.95
N ASP A 89 -13.28 -2.72 10.68
CA ASP A 89 -13.86 -3.41 9.52
C ASP A 89 -13.00 -4.58 9.05
N ILE A 90 -11.69 -4.37 8.94
CA ILE A 90 -10.74 -5.39 8.45
C ILE A 90 -10.32 -6.34 9.58
N LYS A 91 -10.50 -5.93 10.85
CA LYS A 91 -10.17 -6.71 12.04
C LYS A 91 -8.66 -6.96 12.19
N VAL A 92 -7.85 -5.99 11.78
CA VAL A 92 -6.41 -6.00 12.08
C VAL A 92 -6.22 -5.94 13.59
N GLU A 93 -5.44 -6.86 14.12
CA GLU A 93 -5.09 -6.88 15.53
C GLU A 93 -3.85 -6.03 15.77
N TRP A 94 -3.95 -5.10 16.71
CA TRP A 94 -2.88 -4.20 17.11
C TRP A 94 -2.34 -4.58 18.49
N THR A 95 -1.07 -4.27 18.75
CA THR A 95 -0.51 -4.36 20.11
C THR A 95 -1.01 -3.19 20.97
N ASP A 96 -0.74 -3.26 22.27
CA ASP A 96 -1.03 -2.16 23.20
C ASP A 96 0.11 -1.13 23.31
N GLU A 97 1.07 -1.16 22.41
CA GLU A 97 2.26 -0.32 22.39
C GLU A 97 2.30 0.59 21.17
N LEU A 98 2.86 1.78 21.35
CA LEU A 98 3.17 2.70 20.26
C LEU A 98 4.67 2.74 19.98
N MET A 99 5.03 2.68 18.70
CA MET A 99 6.42 2.87 18.29
C MET A 99 6.71 4.35 17.99
N PHE A 100 7.94 4.73 18.29
CA PHE A 100 8.51 6.04 17.97
C PHE A 100 9.55 5.88 16.86
N PHE A 101 9.25 6.41 15.69
CA PHE A 101 10.21 6.44 14.58
C PHE A 101 10.95 7.76 14.51
N GLY A 102 12.18 7.73 13.99
CA GLY A 102 12.95 8.93 13.70
C GLY A 102 12.19 9.85 12.73
N GLY A 103 12.23 11.15 13.01
CA GLY A 103 11.45 12.13 12.25
C GLY A 103 10.07 12.45 12.82
N HIS A 104 9.49 11.57 13.63
CA HIS A 104 8.27 11.87 14.37
C HIS A 104 8.53 12.71 15.62
N SER A 105 7.69 13.70 15.90
CA SER A 105 7.77 14.50 17.12
C SER A 105 7.22 13.78 18.36
N VAL A 106 6.31 12.81 18.17
CA VAL A 106 5.69 12.01 19.22
C VAL A 106 5.51 10.55 18.78
N LYS A 107 5.33 9.65 19.75
CA LYS A 107 4.91 8.27 19.45
C LYS A 107 3.52 8.27 18.83
N ARG A 108 3.35 7.73 17.64
CA ARG A 108 2.04 7.63 16.94
C ARG A 108 1.87 6.38 16.12
N SER A 109 2.89 5.56 15.98
CA SER A 109 2.84 4.40 15.11
C SER A 109 2.25 3.21 15.84
N LEU A 110 1.09 2.78 15.38
CA LEU A 110 0.42 1.55 15.79
C LEU A 110 1.22 0.35 15.27
N ILE A 111 1.36 -0.67 16.09
CA ILE A 111 2.13 -1.88 15.77
C ILE A 111 1.15 -3.03 15.56
N PRO A 112 1.10 -3.66 14.37
CA PRO A 112 0.26 -4.83 14.17
C PRO A 112 0.76 -6.01 15.00
N LYS A 113 -0.13 -6.88 15.43
CA LYS A 113 0.21 -8.10 16.16
C LYS A 113 1.20 -8.94 15.36
N GLY A 114 2.26 -9.39 16.04
CA GLY A 114 3.35 -10.12 15.41
C GLY A 114 4.36 -9.24 14.67
N GLN A 115 4.22 -7.90 14.73
CA GLN A 115 5.17 -6.92 14.15
C GLN A 115 5.51 -7.24 12.69
N SER A 116 4.48 -7.53 11.90
CA SER A 116 4.64 -8.00 10.54
C SER A 116 3.48 -7.59 9.65
N GLY A 117 3.80 -7.16 8.44
CA GLY A 117 2.83 -6.91 7.38
C GLY A 117 1.97 -8.12 7.01
N LYS A 118 2.39 -9.32 7.45
CA LYS A 118 1.61 -10.54 7.28
C LYS A 118 0.23 -10.43 7.95
N GLU A 119 0.15 -9.85 9.15
CA GLU A 119 -1.14 -9.62 9.82
C GLU A 119 -2.07 -8.78 8.94
N LEU A 120 -1.57 -7.66 8.45
CA LEU A 120 -2.34 -6.75 7.61
C LEU A 120 -2.79 -7.41 6.30
N ILE A 121 -1.88 -8.07 5.60
CA ILE A 121 -2.19 -8.71 4.31
C ILE A 121 -3.15 -9.87 4.48
N ASN A 122 -3.00 -10.71 5.51
CA ASN A 122 -3.91 -11.82 5.76
C ASN A 122 -5.34 -11.34 6.03
N LYS A 123 -5.51 -10.28 6.83
CA LYS A 123 -6.84 -9.72 7.13
C LYS A 123 -7.47 -9.06 5.91
N LEU A 124 -6.70 -8.30 5.13
CA LEU A 124 -7.15 -7.70 3.88
C LEU A 124 -7.52 -8.78 2.84
N HIS A 125 -6.73 -9.85 2.72
CA HIS A 125 -7.01 -10.95 1.81
C HIS A 125 -8.30 -11.68 2.21
N ALA A 126 -8.44 -12.05 3.49
CA ALA A 126 -9.66 -12.67 3.97
C ALA A 126 -10.92 -11.81 3.71
N LYS A 127 -10.80 -10.48 3.86
CA LYS A 127 -11.89 -9.57 3.53
C LYS A 127 -12.19 -9.51 2.03
N ALA A 128 -11.17 -9.56 1.19
CA ALA A 128 -11.34 -9.62 -0.26
C ALA A 128 -12.04 -10.93 -0.69
N GLU A 129 -11.66 -12.06 -0.10
CA GLU A 129 -12.32 -13.36 -0.31
C GLU A 129 -13.79 -13.34 0.14
N GLU A 130 -14.07 -12.80 1.34
CA GLU A 130 -15.45 -12.64 1.88
C GLU A 130 -16.34 -11.86 0.90
N LEU A 131 -15.78 -10.82 0.26
CA LEU A 131 -16.48 -9.98 -0.72
C LEU A 131 -16.54 -10.60 -2.12
N GLY A 132 -15.95 -11.77 -2.34
CA GLY A 132 -15.88 -12.41 -3.66
C GLY A 132 -15.07 -11.61 -4.69
N ILE A 133 -13.97 -10.97 -4.25
CA ILE A 133 -13.04 -10.28 -5.15
C ILE A 133 -12.09 -11.30 -5.75
N GLU A 134 -12.06 -11.39 -7.07
CA GLU A 134 -11.14 -12.24 -7.79
C GLU A 134 -9.74 -11.64 -7.79
N ILE A 135 -8.72 -12.43 -7.40
CA ILE A 135 -7.31 -12.04 -7.42
C ILE A 135 -6.56 -13.00 -8.32
N LEU A 136 -6.06 -12.50 -9.45
CA LEU A 136 -5.29 -13.26 -10.42
C LEU A 136 -3.80 -13.06 -10.14
N THR A 137 -3.18 -14.05 -9.54
CA THR A 137 -1.72 -14.10 -9.34
C THR A 137 -1.00 -14.53 -10.63
N GLU A 138 0.32 -14.39 -10.69
CA GLU A 138 1.14 -14.68 -11.88
C GLU A 138 0.60 -13.99 -13.14
N THR A 139 -0.04 -12.82 -12.93
CA THR A 139 -0.70 -12.03 -13.97
C THR A 139 -0.03 -10.66 -14.05
N ASN A 140 0.93 -10.55 -14.95
CA ASN A 140 1.77 -9.35 -15.09
C ASN A 140 1.15 -8.36 -16.05
N ALA A 141 0.48 -7.33 -15.51
CA ALA A 141 -0.01 -6.19 -16.28
C ALA A 141 1.17 -5.39 -16.86
N PHE A 142 1.13 -5.11 -18.18
CA PHE A 142 2.23 -4.45 -18.87
C PHE A 142 1.80 -3.29 -19.80
N GLU A 143 0.51 -3.16 -20.06
CA GLU A 143 -0.02 -2.11 -20.95
C GLU A 143 -1.42 -1.69 -20.53
N LEU A 144 -1.68 -0.38 -20.47
CA LEU A 144 -3.03 0.15 -20.37
C LEU A 144 -3.66 0.26 -21.76
N ILE A 145 -4.87 -0.27 -21.91
CA ILE A 145 -5.65 -0.12 -23.14
C ILE A 145 -6.35 1.24 -23.08
N THR A 146 -6.07 2.07 -24.09
CA THR A 146 -6.67 3.41 -24.18
C THR A 146 -7.48 3.55 -25.47
N LYS A 147 -8.59 4.27 -25.37
CA LYS A 147 -9.42 4.67 -26.48
C LYS A 147 -9.91 6.09 -26.23
N ASP A 148 -9.78 6.98 -27.20
CA ASP A 148 -10.24 8.38 -27.13
C ASP A 148 -9.71 9.12 -25.87
N ASN A 149 -8.44 8.89 -25.49
CA ASN A 149 -7.77 9.37 -24.27
C ASN A 149 -8.33 8.82 -22.95
N GLU A 150 -9.19 7.82 -22.98
CA GLU A 150 -9.70 7.14 -21.79
C GLU A 150 -9.07 5.75 -21.65
N VAL A 151 -8.78 5.34 -20.40
CA VAL A 151 -8.35 3.97 -20.10
C VAL A 151 -9.57 3.07 -20.12
N THR A 152 -9.53 2.03 -20.97
CA THR A 152 -10.64 1.08 -21.17
C THR A 152 -10.30 -0.35 -20.76
N GLY A 153 -9.08 -0.57 -20.27
CA GLY A 153 -8.65 -1.89 -19.82
C GLY A 153 -7.15 -2.02 -19.63
N VAL A 154 -6.72 -3.27 -19.44
CA VAL A 154 -5.33 -3.66 -19.21
C VAL A 154 -4.99 -4.90 -20.01
N LYS A 155 -3.77 -4.94 -20.58
CA LYS A 155 -3.17 -6.19 -21.07
C LYS A 155 -2.23 -6.75 -20.03
N ALA A 156 -2.29 -8.04 -19.81
CA ALA A 156 -1.43 -8.75 -18.88
C ALA A 156 -0.84 -10.02 -19.51
N LYS A 157 0.39 -10.37 -19.11
CA LYS A 157 1.00 -11.65 -19.44
C LYS A 157 0.64 -12.66 -18.36
N ILE A 158 0.20 -13.83 -18.80
CA ILE A 158 -0.08 -14.99 -17.97
C ILE A 158 0.72 -16.21 -18.51
N LYS A 159 0.76 -17.28 -17.75
CA LYS A 159 1.53 -18.48 -18.13
C LYS A 159 1.16 -19.07 -19.49
N THR A 160 -0.10 -18.92 -19.90
CA THR A 160 -0.64 -19.50 -21.14
C THR A 160 -0.72 -18.51 -22.31
N GLY A 161 -0.24 -17.27 -22.16
CA GLY A 161 -0.28 -16.24 -23.18
C GLY A 161 -0.60 -14.85 -22.65
N GLU A 162 -1.48 -14.13 -23.33
CA GLU A 162 -1.92 -12.78 -22.92
C GLU A 162 -3.38 -12.80 -22.47
N LEU A 163 -3.66 -11.99 -21.46
CA LEU A 163 -5.00 -11.73 -20.95
C LEU A 163 -5.35 -10.26 -21.21
N ILE A 164 -6.55 -10.03 -21.74
CA ILE A 164 -7.13 -8.70 -21.88
C ILE A 164 -8.26 -8.57 -20.86
N VAL A 165 -8.14 -7.55 -19.99
CA VAL A 165 -9.17 -7.20 -19.02
C VAL A 165 -9.77 -5.86 -19.42
N ASN A 166 -11.02 -5.85 -19.85
CA ASN A 166 -11.76 -4.62 -20.12
C ASN A 166 -12.30 -4.06 -18.80
N ALA A 167 -12.10 -2.76 -18.57
CA ALA A 167 -12.53 -2.09 -17.35
C ALA A 167 -12.93 -0.64 -17.64
N LYS A 168 -13.88 -0.12 -16.85
CA LYS A 168 -14.25 1.31 -16.88
C LYS A 168 -13.21 2.21 -16.21
N SER A 169 -12.42 1.64 -15.30
CA SER A 169 -11.36 2.34 -14.58
C SER A 169 -10.28 1.35 -14.13
N VAL A 170 -9.05 1.82 -14.09
CA VAL A 170 -7.88 1.05 -13.62
C VAL A 170 -7.22 1.82 -12.50
N VAL A 171 -6.98 1.15 -11.37
CA VAL A 171 -6.25 1.71 -10.23
C VAL A 171 -4.84 1.10 -10.22
N LEU A 172 -3.82 1.91 -10.46
CA LEU A 172 -2.43 1.48 -10.42
C LEU A 172 -1.91 1.47 -8.98
N THR A 173 -1.57 0.30 -8.49
CA THR A 173 -1.01 0.08 -7.13
C THR A 173 0.23 -0.79 -7.19
N THR A 174 1.03 -0.56 -8.23
CA THR A 174 2.19 -1.38 -8.61
C THR A 174 3.38 -1.28 -7.66
N GLY A 175 3.31 -0.39 -6.68
CA GLY A 175 4.41 -0.08 -5.77
C GLY A 175 5.49 0.76 -6.44
N GLY A 176 6.70 0.68 -5.90
CA GLY A 176 7.85 1.44 -6.40
C GLY A 176 8.82 0.61 -7.26
N PHE A 177 10.05 1.08 -7.37
CA PHE A 177 11.10 0.47 -8.20
C PHE A 177 12.33 0.01 -7.42
N GLY A 178 12.19 -0.21 -6.10
CA GLY A 178 13.32 -0.57 -5.21
C GLY A 178 14.01 -1.91 -5.51
N ALA A 179 13.44 -2.76 -6.39
CA ALA A 179 14.08 -3.96 -6.91
C ALA A 179 14.63 -3.77 -8.34
N ASN A 180 14.49 -2.59 -8.95
CA ASN A 180 15.01 -2.28 -10.28
C ASN A 180 16.31 -1.48 -10.16
N LYS A 181 17.45 -2.17 -10.14
CA LYS A 181 18.78 -1.55 -9.99
C LYS A 181 19.05 -0.47 -11.02
N LYS A 182 18.60 -0.67 -12.28
CA LYS A 182 18.80 0.33 -13.33
C LYS A 182 18.04 1.63 -13.01
N MET A 183 16.76 1.53 -12.62
CA MET A 183 15.98 2.72 -12.26
C MET A 183 16.55 3.41 -11.01
N LEU A 184 17.01 2.64 -10.02
CA LEU A 184 17.67 3.20 -8.84
C LEU A 184 18.92 4.00 -9.25
N TYR A 185 19.83 3.41 -10.01
CA TYR A 185 21.04 4.06 -10.49
C TYR A 185 20.77 5.26 -11.42
N ASP A 186 19.72 5.19 -12.25
CA ASP A 186 19.36 6.30 -13.13
C ASP A 186 18.86 7.52 -12.34
N ASN A 187 18.19 7.29 -11.22
CA ASN A 187 17.70 8.34 -10.31
C ASN A 187 18.79 8.85 -9.35
N ASP A 188 19.65 7.96 -8.86
CA ASP A 188 20.72 8.31 -7.94
C ASP A 188 21.98 7.49 -8.26
N LYS A 189 23.02 8.16 -8.73
CA LYS A 189 24.29 7.53 -9.15
C LYS A 189 25.12 6.97 -8.00
N GLU A 190 24.78 7.30 -6.76
CA GLU A 190 25.41 6.73 -5.57
C GLU A 190 24.86 5.33 -5.25
N ILE A 191 23.68 4.98 -5.78
CA ILE A 191 23.08 3.66 -5.62
C ILE A 191 23.63 2.70 -6.68
N ASP A 192 24.75 2.08 -6.39
CA ASP A 192 25.40 1.10 -7.26
C ASP A 192 24.94 -0.36 -6.99
N ASP A 193 25.50 -1.30 -7.72
CA ASP A 193 25.19 -2.73 -7.61
C ASP A 193 25.53 -3.36 -6.25
N LYS A 194 26.33 -2.70 -5.42
CA LYS A 194 26.75 -3.20 -4.10
C LYS A 194 25.70 -2.93 -3.03
N ILE A 195 24.80 -1.96 -3.29
CA ILE A 195 23.71 -1.66 -2.36
C ILE A 195 22.64 -2.74 -2.48
N LEU A 196 22.40 -3.42 -1.36
CA LEU A 196 21.37 -4.45 -1.27
C LEU A 196 19.99 -3.83 -1.08
N SER A 197 18.97 -4.46 -1.65
CA SER A 197 17.58 -4.07 -1.48
C SER A 197 16.81 -5.14 -0.72
N THR A 198 15.99 -4.74 0.23
CA THR A 198 15.03 -5.60 0.93
C THR A 198 13.65 -5.60 0.25
N ASN A 199 13.51 -4.91 -0.88
CA ASN A 199 12.24 -4.84 -1.60
C ASN A 199 11.81 -6.20 -2.17
N SER A 200 10.51 -6.40 -2.24
CA SER A 200 9.91 -7.49 -3.00
C SER A 200 10.43 -7.47 -4.44
N ALA A 201 10.75 -8.64 -5.00
CA ALA A 201 11.20 -8.78 -6.39
C ALA A 201 10.21 -8.18 -7.42
N GLY A 202 8.95 -8.01 -7.02
CA GLY A 202 7.92 -7.37 -7.82
C GLY A 202 8.01 -5.85 -7.92
N SER A 203 8.83 -5.18 -7.10
CA SER A 203 8.95 -3.71 -7.09
C SER A 203 9.88 -3.21 -8.19
N THR A 204 9.46 -3.34 -9.45
CA THR A 204 10.27 -3.09 -10.64
C THR A 204 9.92 -1.79 -11.38
N GLY A 205 8.95 -1.00 -10.86
CA GLY A 205 8.58 0.30 -11.42
C GLY A 205 7.59 0.22 -12.57
N ASP A 206 6.76 -0.83 -12.64
CA ASP A 206 5.89 -1.08 -13.79
C ASP A 206 4.79 -0.02 -14.00
N GLY A 207 4.50 0.79 -12.99
CA GLY A 207 3.49 1.86 -13.05
C GLY A 207 4.08 3.27 -13.08
N ILE A 208 5.40 3.39 -13.35
CA ILE A 208 6.15 4.67 -13.35
C ILE A 208 6.50 5.06 -14.78
#